data_7b9f5bb7443ec0d5aecdc0722862ecee
#
_entry.id   7b9f5bb7443ec0d5aecdc0722862ecee
#
_cell.length_a   1.000
_cell.length_b   1.000
_cell.length_c   1.000
_cell.angle_alpha   90.00
_cell.angle_beta   90.00
_cell.angle_gamma   90.00
#
_symmetry.space_group_name_H-M   'P 1'
#
loop_
_entity.id
_entity.type
_entity.pdbx_description
1 polymer ?
#
loop_
_entity_poly.entity_id
_entity_poly.type
_entity_poly.pdbx_seq_one_letter_code
_entity_poly.pdbx_strand_id
1 'polypeptide(L)'
;MVSANPPVIEVKDLKKHFPVKKGLLRRTVGQVYAVDGVTFTVRSGETLGLVGESGCGKTTAGRAAMRLVEPTSGSIKVEGKQVIGLSKTELRPYRRQMQIIFQDPFSSLNPRMTAGDIVGEPLLVHGVANAKQRQEQVSALFARVGLRPAQMSNYPHQFSGGQRQRIGIARALALGPKLIVGDEPVSALDVSIQAQVINLLMELQAERRLSYLFISHNLAVVEHISHQIAVMYLGRIVEYADTRSIFTNAQHPYTEALLAAVPVPDPAIKRKKI
;
A
#
# COMPACT_ATOMS: atom_id res chain seq x y z
N MET A 1 -7.52 -24.23 3.45
CA MET A 1 -7.60 -24.44 1.98
C MET A 1 -6.75 -23.34 1.33
N VAL A 2 -5.77 -23.71 0.50
CA VAL A 2 -4.97 -22.71 -0.25
C VAL A 2 -5.92 -22.04 -1.24
N SER A 3 -6.03 -20.72 -1.19
CA SER A 3 -6.86 -19.95 -2.13
C SER A 3 -6.51 -20.32 -3.57
N ALA A 4 -7.55 -20.58 -4.38
CA ALA A 4 -7.41 -20.99 -5.78
C ALA A 4 -7.00 -19.84 -6.71
N ASN A 5 -6.94 -18.59 -6.20
CA ASN A 5 -6.66 -17.41 -7.00
C ASN A 5 -5.17 -17.31 -7.38
N PRO A 6 -4.83 -17.02 -8.65
CA PRO A 6 -3.44 -16.85 -9.06
C PRO A 6 -2.81 -15.61 -8.41
N PRO A 7 -1.48 -15.62 -8.17
CA PRO A 7 -0.79 -14.48 -7.62
C PRO A 7 -0.73 -13.30 -8.61
N VAL A 8 -1.04 -12.09 -8.11
CA VAL A 8 -0.83 -10.84 -8.85
C VAL A 8 0.61 -10.37 -8.70
N ILE A 9 1.18 -10.54 -7.49
CA ILE A 9 2.59 -10.29 -7.22
C ILE A 9 3.17 -11.39 -6.33
N GLU A 10 4.36 -11.86 -6.67
CA GLU A 10 5.19 -12.77 -5.88
C GLU A 10 6.53 -12.09 -5.60
N VAL A 11 6.88 -12.02 -4.35
CA VAL A 11 8.15 -11.46 -3.85
C VAL A 11 8.90 -12.58 -3.15
N LYS A 12 10.17 -12.83 -3.53
CA LYS A 12 11.00 -13.89 -2.93
C LYS A 12 12.37 -13.37 -2.56
N ASP A 13 12.77 -13.60 -1.31
CA ASP A 13 14.06 -13.21 -0.74
C ASP A 13 14.45 -11.77 -1.06
N LEU A 14 13.48 -10.85 -0.98
CA LEU A 14 13.68 -9.44 -1.31
C LEU A 14 14.57 -8.78 -0.26
N LYS A 15 15.65 -8.14 -0.73
CA LYS A 15 16.56 -7.37 0.13
C LYS A 15 16.67 -5.93 -0.35
N LYS A 16 16.66 -5.03 0.61
CA LYS A 16 17.02 -3.63 0.39
C LYS A 16 17.89 -3.15 1.52
N HIS A 17 19.17 -2.97 1.20
CA HIS A 17 20.18 -2.48 2.12
C HIS A 17 20.60 -1.08 1.66
N PHE A 18 20.68 -0.13 2.60
CA PHE A 18 21.11 1.24 2.33
C PHE A 18 22.52 1.43 2.89
N PRO A 19 23.49 1.87 2.07
CA PRO A 19 24.84 2.13 2.54
C PRO A 19 24.86 3.37 3.46
N VAL A 20 25.45 3.22 4.64
CA VAL A 20 25.76 4.34 5.55
C VAL A 20 27.08 4.93 5.12
N LYS A 21 27.05 6.18 4.62
CA LYS A 21 28.24 6.90 4.18
C LYS A 21 28.67 7.91 5.24
N LYS A 22 29.98 7.95 5.59
CA LYS A 22 30.56 8.87 6.56
C LYS A 22 31.77 9.61 6.01
N GLY A 23 31.99 10.82 6.52
CA GLY A 23 33.12 11.68 6.19
C GLY A 23 32.99 12.44 4.86
N LEU A 24 33.93 13.35 4.59
CA LEU A 24 33.97 14.22 3.39
C LEU A 24 34.02 13.41 2.09
N LEU A 25 34.72 12.27 2.11
CA LEU A 25 34.85 11.34 0.96
C LEU A 25 33.71 10.34 0.83
N ARG A 26 32.61 10.47 1.62
CA ARG A 26 31.43 9.59 1.57
C ARG A 26 31.76 8.09 1.55
N ARG A 27 32.77 7.63 2.31
CA ARG A 27 33.13 6.21 2.42
C ARG A 27 32.00 5.42 3.11
N THR A 28 31.66 4.25 2.56
CA THR A 28 30.68 3.33 3.16
C THR A 28 31.28 2.73 4.44
N VAL A 29 30.67 3.01 5.58
CA VAL A 29 31.10 2.53 6.91
C VAL A 29 30.17 1.46 7.50
N GLY A 30 29.05 1.19 6.86
CA GLY A 30 28.08 0.20 7.27
C GLY A 30 26.88 0.13 6.33
N GLN A 31 25.91 -0.70 6.68
CA GLN A 31 24.64 -0.84 5.94
C GLN A 31 23.46 -0.85 6.90
N VAL A 32 22.34 -0.25 6.48
CA VAL A 32 21.03 -0.40 7.12
C VAL A 32 20.26 -1.46 6.35
N TYR A 33 19.94 -2.57 6.99
CA TYR A 33 19.19 -3.70 6.45
C TYR A 33 17.69 -3.42 6.57
N ALA A 34 17.16 -2.50 5.75
CA ALA A 34 15.76 -2.08 5.85
C ALA A 34 14.78 -3.18 5.45
N VAL A 35 15.17 -4.03 4.49
CA VAL A 35 14.48 -5.26 4.09
C VAL A 35 15.54 -6.33 3.91
N ASP A 36 15.38 -7.47 4.56
CA ASP A 36 16.41 -8.53 4.61
C ASP A 36 15.82 -9.93 4.46
N GLY A 37 15.54 -10.32 3.22
CA GLY A 37 15.04 -11.66 2.88
C GLY A 37 13.53 -11.79 2.99
N VAL A 38 12.78 -10.75 2.66
CA VAL A 38 11.31 -10.75 2.74
C VAL A 38 10.70 -11.56 1.60
N THR A 39 9.79 -12.48 1.95
CA THR A 39 9.06 -13.32 0.99
C THR A 39 7.57 -13.24 1.28
N PHE A 40 6.75 -12.86 0.28
CA PHE A 40 5.30 -12.83 0.37
C PHE A 40 4.64 -12.91 -1.01
N THR A 41 3.34 -13.18 -1.01
CA THR A 41 2.52 -13.27 -2.23
C THR A 41 1.20 -12.54 -2.01
N VAL A 42 0.77 -11.72 -2.98
CA VAL A 42 -0.58 -11.16 -3.00
C VAL A 42 -1.36 -11.85 -4.11
N ARG A 43 -2.48 -12.48 -3.76
CA ARG A 43 -3.34 -13.20 -4.70
C ARG A 43 -4.39 -12.26 -5.31
N SER A 44 -4.89 -12.65 -6.48
CA SER A 44 -5.93 -11.88 -7.18
C SER A 44 -7.20 -11.74 -6.34
N GLY A 45 -7.66 -10.50 -6.15
CA GLY A 45 -8.85 -10.19 -5.36
C GLY A 45 -8.66 -10.29 -3.85
N GLU A 46 -7.44 -10.53 -3.35
CA GLU A 46 -7.14 -10.64 -1.92
C GLU A 46 -6.34 -9.44 -1.40
N THR A 47 -6.41 -9.25 -0.09
CA THR A 47 -5.59 -8.27 0.64
C THR A 47 -4.58 -9.00 1.49
N LEU A 48 -3.29 -8.67 1.30
CA LEU A 48 -2.22 -8.99 2.24
C LEU A 48 -1.95 -7.78 3.12
N GLY A 49 -2.18 -7.91 4.42
CA GLY A 49 -1.77 -6.94 5.43
C GLY A 49 -0.28 -7.10 5.76
N LEU A 50 0.51 -6.03 5.65
CA LEU A 50 1.90 -6.00 6.11
C LEU A 50 1.98 -5.13 7.36
N VAL A 51 2.17 -5.75 8.52
CA VAL A 51 2.12 -5.11 9.84
C VAL A 51 3.45 -5.15 10.57
N GLY A 52 3.60 -4.32 11.59
CA GLY A 52 4.78 -4.24 12.45
C GLY A 52 5.00 -2.80 12.95
N GLU A 53 5.94 -2.59 13.85
CA GLU A 53 6.27 -1.27 14.40
C GLU A 53 6.78 -0.28 13.34
N SER A 54 6.70 1.02 13.65
CA SER A 54 7.26 2.06 12.80
C SER A 54 8.77 1.85 12.63
N GLY A 55 9.26 2.01 11.40
CA GLY A 55 10.68 1.83 11.08
C GLY A 55 11.13 0.38 10.86
N CYS A 56 10.29 -0.66 11.01
CA CYS A 56 10.70 -2.05 10.78
C CYS A 56 10.91 -2.42 9.28
N GLY A 57 10.64 -1.49 8.33
CA GLY A 57 10.93 -1.69 6.90
C GLY A 57 9.71 -1.87 5.99
N LYS A 58 8.46 -1.82 6.47
CA LYS A 58 7.22 -2.04 5.70
C LYS A 58 7.10 -1.18 4.45
N THR A 59 7.19 0.13 4.60
CA THR A 59 7.17 1.10 3.48
C THR A 59 8.27 0.81 2.46
N THR A 60 9.47 0.46 2.94
CA THR A 60 10.59 0.10 2.07
C THR A 60 10.28 -1.20 1.31
N ALA A 61 9.71 -2.20 1.96
CA ALA A 61 9.31 -3.46 1.32
C ALA A 61 8.25 -3.23 0.24
N GLY A 62 7.20 -2.46 0.52
CA GLY A 62 6.17 -2.11 -0.45
C GLY A 62 6.72 -1.33 -1.65
N ARG A 63 7.55 -0.31 -1.41
CA ARG A 63 8.18 0.48 -2.47
C ARG A 63 9.20 -0.32 -3.29
N ALA A 64 9.94 -1.23 -2.66
CA ALA A 64 10.86 -2.13 -3.36
C ALA A 64 10.10 -3.16 -4.20
N ALA A 65 8.99 -3.72 -3.70
CA ALA A 65 8.12 -4.63 -4.44
C ALA A 65 7.54 -3.99 -5.72
N MET A 66 7.27 -2.68 -5.70
CA MET A 66 6.85 -1.90 -6.88
C MET A 66 8.03 -1.38 -7.75
N ARG A 67 9.27 -1.63 -7.36
CA ARG A 67 10.45 -1.01 -7.95
C ARG A 67 10.37 0.53 -8.03
N LEU A 68 9.79 1.15 -7.01
CA LEU A 68 9.94 2.58 -6.75
C LEU A 68 11.28 2.86 -6.05
N VAL A 69 11.74 1.89 -5.27
CA VAL A 69 13.09 1.80 -4.71
C VAL A 69 13.72 0.53 -5.28
N GLU A 70 14.87 0.65 -5.94
CA GLU A 70 15.53 -0.52 -6.53
C GLU A 70 16.01 -1.48 -5.43
N PRO A 71 15.61 -2.76 -5.45
CA PRO A 71 16.06 -3.75 -4.48
C PRO A 71 17.56 -4.03 -4.63
N THR A 72 18.20 -4.46 -3.53
CA THR A 72 19.60 -4.91 -3.55
C THR A 72 19.72 -6.30 -4.16
N SER A 73 18.76 -7.19 -3.85
CA SER A 73 18.66 -8.55 -4.42
C SER A 73 17.25 -9.10 -4.21
N GLY A 74 17.00 -10.31 -4.70
CA GLY A 74 15.73 -11.02 -4.60
C GLY A 74 15.04 -11.18 -5.95
N SER A 75 13.78 -11.60 -5.92
CA SER A 75 12.95 -11.80 -7.11
C SER A 75 11.57 -11.17 -6.90
N ILE A 76 11.07 -10.48 -7.93
CA ILE A 76 9.73 -9.92 -7.96
C ILE A 76 9.09 -10.36 -9.27
N LYS A 77 7.96 -11.08 -9.18
CA LYS A 77 7.15 -11.44 -10.33
C LYS A 77 5.80 -10.76 -10.25
N VAL A 78 5.38 -10.16 -11.35
CA VAL A 78 4.03 -9.58 -11.53
C VAL A 78 3.32 -10.42 -12.58
N GLU A 79 2.19 -11.03 -12.22
CA GLU A 79 1.47 -11.99 -13.06
C GLU A 79 2.41 -13.06 -13.65
N GLY A 80 3.26 -13.64 -12.81
CA GLY A 80 4.23 -14.68 -13.16
C GLY A 80 5.47 -14.20 -13.93
N LYS A 81 5.56 -12.93 -14.34
CA LYS A 81 6.70 -12.38 -15.10
C LYS A 81 7.66 -11.64 -14.18
N GLN A 82 8.95 -11.98 -14.29
CA GLN A 82 10.01 -11.32 -13.54
C GLN A 82 10.14 -9.86 -13.96
N VAL A 83 10.16 -8.96 -12.97
CA VAL A 83 10.27 -7.52 -13.21
C VAL A 83 11.59 -6.90 -12.71
N ILE A 84 12.40 -7.63 -11.94
CA ILE A 84 13.77 -7.19 -11.60
C ILE A 84 14.64 -7.24 -12.84
N GLY A 85 15.51 -6.24 -13.02
CA GLY A 85 16.39 -6.11 -14.18
C GLY A 85 15.76 -5.44 -15.40
N LEU A 86 14.44 -5.27 -15.45
CA LEU A 86 13.79 -4.54 -16.54
C LEU A 86 14.19 -3.06 -16.54
N SER A 87 14.40 -2.50 -17.72
CA SER A 87 14.56 -1.05 -17.92
C SER A 87 13.29 -0.27 -17.54
N LYS A 88 13.39 1.05 -17.42
CA LYS A 88 12.23 1.92 -17.11
C LYS A 88 11.11 1.78 -18.16
N THR A 89 11.46 1.60 -19.42
CA THR A 89 10.51 1.44 -20.52
C THR A 89 9.78 0.11 -20.43
N GLU A 90 10.52 -0.98 -20.21
CA GLU A 90 9.95 -2.33 -20.06
C GLU A 90 9.10 -2.46 -18.78
N LEU A 91 9.40 -1.69 -17.73
CA LEU A 91 8.64 -1.67 -16.49
C LEU A 91 7.30 -0.90 -16.60
N ARG A 92 7.16 -0.02 -17.61
CA ARG A 92 5.99 0.86 -17.78
C ARG A 92 4.65 0.12 -17.84
N PRO A 93 4.48 -1.01 -18.56
CA PRO A 93 3.25 -1.79 -18.56
C PRO A 93 2.88 -2.35 -17.17
N TYR A 94 3.89 -2.78 -16.40
CA TYR A 94 3.67 -3.30 -15.04
C TYR A 94 3.30 -2.20 -14.06
N ARG A 95 3.85 -0.99 -14.19
CA ARG A 95 3.46 0.18 -13.40
C ARG A 95 2.01 0.58 -13.63
N ARG A 96 1.44 0.33 -14.82
CA ARG A 96 0.01 0.50 -15.07
C ARG A 96 -0.83 -0.46 -14.23
N GLN A 97 -0.35 -1.68 -14.02
CA GLN A 97 -1.06 -2.72 -13.26
C GLN A 97 -0.89 -2.58 -11.76
N MET A 98 0.16 -1.89 -11.29
CA MET A 98 0.47 -1.68 -9.89
C MET A 98 0.45 -0.19 -9.57
N GLN A 99 -0.42 0.22 -8.68
CA GLN A 99 -0.54 1.60 -8.25
C GLN A 99 -0.32 1.74 -6.75
N ILE A 100 -0.07 2.96 -6.28
CA ILE A 100 0.19 3.23 -4.87
C ILE A 100 -0.71 4.32 -4.33
N ILE A 101 -1.21 4.12 -3.10
CA ILE A 101 -1.84 5.14 -2.28
C ILE A 101 -0.84 5.47 -1.17
N PHE A 102 -0.41 6.74 -1.09
CA PHE A 102 0.60 7.18 -0.15
C PHE A 102 0.02 7.50 1.22
N GLN A 103 0.87 7.45 2.23
CA GLN A 103 0.58 7.71 3.64
C GLN A 103 0.07 9.15 3.88
N ASP A 104 0.75 10.13 3.29
CA ASP A 104 0.40 11.54 3.48
C ASP A 104 -0.34 12.08 2.26
N PRO A 105 -1.67 12.33 2.39
CA PRO A 105 -2.45 12.88 1.31
C PRO A 105 -2.10 14.33 0.97
N PHE A 106 -1.39 15.05 1.86
CA PHE A 106 -0.98 16.44 1.62
C PHE A 106 0.24 16.50 0.69
N SER A 107 1.29 15.75 1.00
CA SER A 107 2.53 15.74 0.20
C SER A 107 2.41 14.94 -1.09
N SER A 108 1.43 14.03 -1.19
CA SER A 108 1.26 13.17 -2.36
C SER A 108 0.57 13.84 -3.55
N LEU A 109 -0.08 14.98 -3.35
CA LEU A 109 -0.78 15.72 -4.38
C LEU A 109 -0.02 17.01 -4.74
N ASN A 110 0.21 17.24 -6.05
CA ASN A 110 0.86 18.47 -6.50
C ASN A 110 -0.08 19.68 -6.23
N PRO A 111 0.30 20.64 -5.36
CA PRO A 111 -0.58 21.74 -4.97
C PRO A 111 -0.84 22.75 -6.10
N ARG A 112 -0.08 22.66 -7.21
CA ARG A 112 -0.21 23.55 -8.39
C ARG A 112 -1.14 22.98 -9.46
N MET A 113 -1.60 21.75 -9.30
CA MET A 113 -2.51 21.08 -10.23
C MET A 113 -3.94 21.06 -9.66
N THR A 114 -4.94 21.08 -10.51
CA THR A 114 -6.32 20.83 -10.09
C THR A 114 -6.50 19.36 -9.69
N ALA A 115 -7.52 19.07 -8.89
CA ALA A 115 -7.80 17.70 -8.47
C ALA A 115 -8.15 16.80 -9.68
N GLY A 116 -8.81 17.36 -10.70
CA GLY A 116 -9.08 16.67 -11.96
C GLY A 116 -7.81 16.33 -12.74
N ASP A 117 -6.86 17.28 -12.80
CA ASP A 117 -5.57 17.04 -13.46
C ASP A 117 -4.74 15.98 -12.74
N ILE A 118 -4.72 16.01 -11.40
CA ILE A 118 -4.01 15.00 -10.58
C ILE A 118 -4.54 13.59 -10.84
N VAL A 119 -5.87 13.42 -10.90
CA VAL A 119 -6.49 12.11 -11.18
C VAL A 119 -6.30 11.71 -12.63
N GLY A 120 -6.31 12.69 -13.56
CA GLY A 120 -6.14 12.47 -15.00
C GLY A 120 -4.69 12.31 -15.47
N GLU A 121 -3.70 12.70 -14.66
CA GLU A 121 -2.27 12.63 -14.99
C GLU A 121 -1.81 11.22 -15.40
N PRO A 122 -2.13 10.14 -14.65
CA PRO A 122 -1.75 8.79 -15.07
C PRO A 122 -2.28 8.42 -16.47
N LEU A 123 -3.52 8.82 -16.80
CA LEU A 123 -4.12 8.55 -18.11
C LEU A 123 -3.35 9.26 -19.22
N LEU A 124 -2.92 10.50 -18.98
CA LEU A 124 -2.12 11.29 -19.91
C LEU A 124 -0.72 10.67 -20.09
N VAL A 125 -0.01 10.40 -18.98
CA VAL A 125 1.35 9.86 -19.00
C VAL A 125 1.42 8.51 -19.70
N HIS A 126 0.42 7.65 -19.51
CA HIS A 126 0.35 6.34 -20.15
C HIS A 126 -0.28 6.36 -21.55
N GLY A 127 -0.82 7.50 -22.00
CA GLY A 127 -1.41 7.66 -23.32
C GLY A 127 -2.65 6.77 -23.56
N VAL A 128 -3.44 6.54 -22.52
CA VAL A 128 -4.58 5.59 -22.56
C VAL A 128 -5.93 6.26 -22.86
N ALA A 129 -6.00 7.59 -22.89
CA ALA A 129 -7.23 8.33 -23.16
C ALA A 129 -6.93 9.66 -23.85
N ASN A 130 -7.78 10.06 -24.80
CA ASN A 130 -7.79 11.42 -25.33
C ASN A 130 -8.37 12.41 -24.30
N ALA A 131 -8.35 13.72 -24.60
CA ALA A 131 -8.78 14.76 -23.66
C ALA A 131 -10.23 14.58 -23.17
N LYS A 132 -11.17 14.27 -24.08
CA LYS A 132 -12.58 14.06 -23.77
C LYS A 132 -12.79 12.81 -22.91
N GLN A 133 -12.21 11.68 -23.32
CA GLN A 133 -12.28 10.41 -22.59
C GLN A 133 -11.68 10.54 -21.20
N ARG A 134 -10.55 11.28 -21.06
CA ARG A 134 -9.91 11.55 -19.77
C ARG A 134 -10.84 12.31 -18.84
N GLN A 135 -11.50 13.37 -19.33
CA GLN A 135 -12.44 14.17 -18.54
C GLN A 135 -13.62 13.32 -18.06
N GLU A 136 -14.21 12.50 -18.93
CA GLU A 136 -15.32 11.59 -18.61
C GLU A 136 -14.90 10.55 -17.57
N GLN A 137 -13.73 9.91 -17.73
CA GLN A 137 -13.21 8.93 -16.79
C GLN A 137 -12.89 9.54 -15.43
N VAL A 138 -12.28 10.73 -15.40
CA VAL A 138 -11.99 11.44 -14.15
C VAL A 138 -13.28 11.81 -13.43
N SER A 139 -14.30 12.30 -14.14
CA SER A 139 -15.62 12.62 -13.59
C SER A 139 -16.27 11.39 -12.94
N ALA A 140 -16.23 10.24 -13.62
CA ALA A 140 -16.76 8.98 -13.08
C ALA A 140 -15.98 8.51 -11.84
N LEU A 141 -14.64 8.66 -11.82
CA LEU A 141 -13.81 8.32 -10.68
C LEU A 141 -14.09 9.22 -9.46
N PHE A 142 -14.32 10.53 -9.68
CA PHE A 142 -14.73 11.43 -8.61
C PHE A 142 -16.03 10.96 -7.96
N ALA A 143 -17.06 10.69 -8.76
CA ALA A 143 -18.34 10.17 -8.27
C ALA A 143 -18.14 8.84 -7.50
N ARG A 144 -17.29 7.93 -8.02
CA ARG A 144 -17.05 6.61 -7.41
C ARG A 144 -16.37 6.70 -6.04
N VAL A 145 -15.49 7.67 -5.83
CA VAL A 145 -14.86 7.88 -4.52
C VAL A 145 -15.67 8.81 -3.59
N GLY A 146 -16.90 9.19 -3.97
CA GLY A 146 -17.79 10.04 -3.19
C GLY A 146 -17.41 11.52 -3.21
N LEU A 147 -16.76 11.99 -4.29
CA LEU A 147 -16.50 13.40 -4.55
C LEU A 147 -17.45 13.91 -5.66
N ARG A 148 -17.81 15.18 -5.61
CA ARG A 148 -18.66 15.79 -6.67
C ARG A 148 -17.80 16.09 -7.90
N PRO A 149 -18.23 15.72 -9.12
CA PRO A 149 -17.50 16.04 -10.36
C PRO A 149 -17.19 17.54 -10.53
N ALA A 150 -18.06 18.43 -10.07
CA ALA A 150 -17.82 19.87 -10.08
C ALA A 150 -16.56 20.30 -9.29
N GLN A 151 -16.06 19.46 -8.38
CA GLN A 151 -14.84 19.73 -7.61
C GLN A 151 -13.55 19.41 -8.36
N MET A 152 -13.62 18.91 -9.60
CA MET A 152 -12.44 18.61 -10.42
C MET A 152 -11.57 19.84 -10.69
N SER A 153 -12.17 21.03 -10.77
CA SER A 153 -11.47 22.32 -10.97
C SER A 153 -10.81 22.87 -9.69
N ASN A 154 -11.10 22.30 -8.53
CA ASN A 154 -10.55 22.75 -7.26
C ASN A 154 -9.10 22.28 -7.09
N TYR A 155 -8.33 23.05 -6.29
CA TYR A 155 -6.96 22.72 -5.92
C TYR A 155 -6.91 21.92 -4.62
N PRO A 156 -5.84 21.12 -4.37
CA PRO A 156 -5.73 20.27 -3.17
C PRO A 156 -5.97 20.99 -1.84
N HIS A 157 -5.56 22.25 -1.70
CA HIS A 157 -5.74 23.02 -0.46
C HIS A 157 -7.21 23.34 -0.13
N GLN A 158 -8.13 23.20 -1.10
CA GLN A 158 -9.58 23.42 -0.94
C GLN A 158 -10.32 22.17 -0.45
N PHE A 159 -9.62 21.05 -0.21
CA PHE A 159 -10.20 19.78 0.21
C PHE A 159 -9.79 19.43 1.64
N SER A 160 -10.68 18.77 2.39
CA SER A 160 -10.34 18.15 3.68
C SER A 160 -9.34 17.01 3.52
N GLY A 161 -8.70 16.56 4.62
CA GLY A 161 -7.77 15.43 4.61
C GLY A 161 -8.37 14.17 4.00
N GLY A 162 -9.58 13.79 4.42
CA GLY A 162 -10.31 12.65 3.87
C GLY A 162 -10.67 12.80 2.39
N GLN A 163 -11.02 14.01 1.95
CA GLN A 163 -11.27 14.28 0.52
C GLN A 163 -9.98 14.18 -0.31
N ARG A 164 -8.84 14.68 0.20
CA ARG A 164 -7.53 14.50 -0.47
C ARG A 164 -7.15 13.03 -0.58
N GLN A 165 -7.42 12.24 0.46
CA GLN A 165 -7.19 10.80 0.39
C GLN A 165 -8.06 10.15 -0.69
N ARG A 166 -9.32 10.54 -0.83
CA ARG A 166 -10.21 10.07 -1.90
C ARG A 166 -9.70 10.47 -3.29
N ILE A 167 -9.09 11.65 -3.45
CA ILE A 167 -8.40 12.05 -4.70
C ILE A 167 -7.20 11.13 -4.96
N GLY A 168 -6.39 10.80 -3.95
CA GLY A 168 -5.29 9.85 -4.05
C GLY A 168 -5.75 8.45 -4.47
N ILE A 169 -6.88 7.98 -3.92
CA ILE A 169 -7.52 6.71 -4.32
C ILE A 169 -8.02 6.79 -5.77
N ALA A 170 -8.71 7.86 -6.17
CA ALA A 170 -9.18 8.05 -7.54
C ALA A 170 -8.02 8.04 -8.54
N ARG A 171 -6.90 8.70 -8.22
CA ARG A 171 -5.67 8.69 -9.02
C ARG A 171 -5.11 7.27 -9.18
N ALA A 172 -5.04 6.50 -8.10
CA ALA A 172 -4.57 5.12 -8.15
C ALA A 172 -5.49 4.22 -9.01
N LEU A 173 -6.79 4.48 -9.03
CA LEU A 173 -7.77 3.74 -9.83
C LEU A 173 -7.76 4.10 -11.32
N ALA A 174 -7.19 5.24 -11.70
CA ALA A 174 -7.33 5.81 -13.05
C ALA A 174 -6.88 4.85 -14.17
N LEU A 175 -5.85 4.05 -13.94
CA LEU A 175 -5.32 3.10 -14.93
C LEU A 175 -5.98 1.71 -14.87
N GLY A 176 -6.97 1.48 -14.01
CA GLY A 176 -7.56 0.16 -13.79
C GLY A 176 -6.55 -0.87 -13.32
N PRO A 177 -5.83 -0.64 -12.21
CA PRO A 177 -4.78 -1.54 -11.73
C PRO A 177 -5.37 -2.86 -11.25
N LYS A 178 -4.50 -3.89 -11.18
CA LYS A 178 -4.80 -5.18 -10.53
C LYS A 178 -4.34 -5.22 -9.08
N LEU A 179 -3.30 -4.45 -8.75
CA LEU A 179 -2.72 -4.33 -7.41
C LEU A 179 -2.64 -2.86 -7.00
N ILE A 180 -3.08 -2.57 -5.79
CA ILE A 180 -2.84 -1.29 -5.14
C ILE A 180 -2.03 -1.55 -3.86
N VAL A 181 -0.89 -0.87 -3.75
CA VAL A 181 -0.12 -0.82 -2.51
C VAL A 181 -0.61 0.37 -1.70
N GLY A 182 -1.23 0.12 -0.57
CA GLY A 182 -1.61 1.16 0.40
C GLY A 182 -0.50 1.32 1.44
N ASP A 183 0.32 2.37 1.31
CA ASP A 183 1.39 2.70 2.26
C ASP A 183 0.79 3.56 3.38
N GLU A 184 0.30 2.92 4.45
CA GLU A 184 -0.43 3.55 5.57
C GLU A 184 -1.58 4.50 5.13
N PRO A 185 -2.50 4.05 4.26
CA PRO A 185 -3.39 4.93 3.50
C PRO A 185 -4.45 5.66 4.36
N VAL A 186 -4.53 5.37 5.65
CA VAL A 186 -5.52 5.97 6.58
C VAL A 186 -4.90 6.54 7.85
N SER A 187 -3.59 6.41 8.05
CA SER A 187 -2.93 6.77 9.32
C SER A 187 -3.02 8.26 9.69
N ALA A 188 -3.13 9.15 8.69
CA ALA A 188 -3.22 10.60 8.87
C ALA A 188 -4.68 11.12 8.97
N LEU A 189 -5.66 10.24 9.10
CA LEU A 189 -7.10 10.58 9.10
C LEU A 189 -7.74 10.32 10.47
N ASP A 190 -8.80 11.07 10.78
CA ASP A 190 -9.64 10.81 11.95
C ASP A 190 -10.33 9.43 11.86
N VAL A 191 -10.60 8.80 13.00
CA VAL A 191 -11.15 7.43 13.09
C VAL A 191 -12.41 7.22 12.24
N SER A 192 -13.34 8.19 12.25
CA SER A 192 -14.57 8.11 11.47
C SER A 192 -14.31 8.16 9.97
N ILE A 193 -13.34 8.95 9.53
CA ILE A 193 -12.93 9.07 8.13
C ILE A 193 -12.12 7.83 7.71
N GLN A 194 -11.28 7.27 8.61
CA GLN A 194 -10.60 5.99 8.37
C GLN A 194 -11.60 4.90 8.00
N ALA A 195 -12.65 4.72 8.82
CA ALA A 195 -13.68 3.71 8.56
C ALA A 195 -14.35 3.89 7.19
N GLN A 196 -14.68 5.13 6.80
CA GLN A 196 -15.26 5.42 5.48
C GLN A 196 -14.30 5.07 4.33
N VAL A 197 -13.01 5.38 4.47
CA VAL A 197 -12.00 5.07 3.45
C VAL A 197 -11.77 3.56 3.34
N ILE A 198 -11.74 2.84 4.46
CA ILE A 198 -11.60 1.37 4.48
C ILE A 198 -12.81 0.70 3.80
N ASN A 199 -14.04 1.11 4.12
CA ASN A 199 -15.25 0.60 3.48
C ASN A 199 -15.21 0.87 1.96
N LEU A 200 -14.81 2.07 1.54
CA LEU A 200 -14.62 2.40 0.12
C LEU A 200 -13.60 1.46 -0.56
N LEU A 201 -12.47 1.16 0.08
CA LEU A 201 -11.46 0.24 -0.47
C LEU A 201 -12.01 -1.19 -0.58
N MET A 202 -12.78 -1.66 0.40
CA MET A 202 -13.42 -2.98 0.37
C MET A 202 -14.49 -3.08 -0.73
N GLU A 203 -15.32 -2.05 -0.91
CA GLU A 203 -16.31 -1.98 -1.99
C GLU A 203 -15.62 -2.00 -3.36
N LEU A 204 -14.54 -1.22 -3.53
CA LEU A 204 -13.75 -1.20 -4.76
C LEU A 204 -13.08 -2.55 -5.04
N GLN A 205 -12.64 -3.25 -3.99
CA GLN A 205 -12.10 -4.60 -4.12
C GLN A 205 -13.14 -5.58 -4.64
N ALA A 206 -14.33 -5.59 -4.05
CA ALA A 206 -15.44 -6.48 -4.45
C ALA A 206 -15.89 -6.19 -5.89
N GLU A 207 -16.06 -4.90 -6.24
CA GLU A 207 -16.54 -4.48 -7.56
C GLU A 207 -15.56 -4.79 -8.69
N ARG A 208 -14.25 -4.54 -8.46
CA ARG A 208 -13.22 -4.59 -9.50
C ARG A 208 -12.25 -5.74 -9.35
N ARG A 209 -12.44 -6.62 -8.37
CA ARG A 209 -11.51 -7.69 -8.00
C ARG A 209 -10.07 -7.19 -7.78
N LEU A 210 -9.96 -6.02 -7.14
CA LEU A 210 -8.67 -5.43 -6.81
C LEU A 210 -7.94 -6.28 -5.78
N SER A 211 -6.62 -6.31 -5.89
CA SER A 211 -5.76 -6.89 -4.85
C SER A 211 -5.06 -5.77 -4.09
N TYR A 212 -4.86 -5.95 -2.79
CA TYR A 212 -4.16 -4.97 -1.97
C TYR A 212 -2.93 -5.56 -1.29
N LEU A 213 -1.83 -4.81 -1.30
CA LEU A 213 -0.80 -4.90 -0.28
C LEU A 213 -1.04 -3.74 0.68
N PHE A 214 -1.63 -4.02 1.83
CA PHE A 214 -2.07 -3.03 2.79
C PHE A 214 -1.06 -2.92 3.93
N ILE A 215 -0.27 -1.84 3.94
CA ILE A 215 0.74 -1.56 4.96
C ILE A 215 0.10 -0.70 6.04
N SER A 216 0.18 -1.15 7.29
CA SER A 216 -0.34 -0.40 8.43
C SER A 216 0.35 -0.82 9.73
N HIS A 217 0.37 0.08 10.70
CA HIS A 217 0.68 -0.21 12.10
C HIS A 217 -0.60 -0.38 12.96
N ASN A 218 -1.78 -0.09 12.40
CA ASN A 218 -3.06 -0.26 13.10
C ASN A 218 -3.64 -1.66 12.81
N LEU A 219 -3.50 -2.55 13.79
CA LEU A 219 -3.93 -3.94 13.68
C LEU A 219 -5.44 -4.10 13.53
N ALA A 220 -6.26 -3.25 14.17
CA ALA A 220 -7.72 -3.31 14.04
C ALA A 220 -8.18 -3.04 12.59
N VAL A 221 -7.53 -2.09 11.90
CA VAL A 221 -7.79 -1.82 10.49
C VAL A 221 -7.37 -3.02 9.62
N VAL A 222 -6.19 -3.59 9.92
CA VAL A 222 -5.67 -4.74 9.15
C VAL A 222 -6.52 -5.98 9.34
N GLU A 223 -6.99 -6.26 10.55
CA GLU A 223 -7.91 -7.35 10.84
C GLU A 223 -9.16 -7.28 9.96
N HIS A 224 -9.69 -6.06 9.80
CA HIS A 224 -10.94 -5.85 9.07
C HIS A 224 -10.81 -6.00 7.54
N ILE A 225 -9.68 -5.57 6.94
CA ILE A 225 -9.52 -5.53 5.47
C ILE A 225 -8.73 -6.72 4.92
N SER A 226 -7.92 -7.41 5.74
CA SER A 226 -6.94 -8.38 5.25
C SER A 226 -7.46 -9.80 5.23
N HIS A 227 -7.05 -10.57 4.22
CA HIS A 227 -7.27 -12.02 4.12
C HIS A 227 -6.09 -12.78 4.73
N GLN A 228 -4.89 -12.28 4.52
CA GLN A 228 -3.64 -12.80 5.08
C GLN A 228 -2.84 -11.66 5.68
N ILE A 229 -1.99 -11.97 6.66
CA ILE A 229 -1.14 -11.01 7.34
C ILE A 229 0.30 -11.50 7.35
N ALA A 230 1.21 -10.61 7.02
CA ALA A 230 2.65 -10.77 7.19
C ALA A 230 3.11 -9.80 8.30
N VAL A 231 3.64 -10.35 9.38
CA VAL A 231 4.19 -9.57 10.50
C VAL A 231 5.67 -9.32 10.25
N MET A 232 6.05 -8.06 10.18
CA MET A 232 7.43 -7.64 9.87
C MET A 232 8.12 -7.07 11.10
N TYR A 233 9.32 -7.59 11.39
CA TYR A 233 10.19 -7.16 12.48
C TYR A 233 11.63 -7.04 11.99
N LEU A 234 12.27 -5.90 12.23
CA LEU A 234 13.66 -5.62 11.86
C LEU A 234 14.05 -6.07 10.43
N GLY A 235 13.23 -5.71 9.45
CA GLY A 235 13.49 -5.99 8.04
C GLY A 235 13.10 -7.39 7.56
N ARG A 236 12.53 -8.25 8.40
CA ARG A 236 12.16 -9.64 8.09
C ARG A 236 10.69 -9.91 8.39
N ILE A 237 10.07 -10.80 7.64
CA ILE A 237 8.77 -11.36 8.01
C ILE A 237 9.03 -12.47 9.03
N VAL A 238 8.46 -12.31 10.22
CA VAL A 238 8.63 -13.25 11.36
C VAL A 238 7.45 -14.18 11.50
N GLU A 239 6.27 -13.78 10.98
CA GLU A 239 5.08 -14.61 10.95
C GLU A 239 4.22 -14.28 9.72
N TYR A 240 3.61 -15.30 9.09
CA TYR A 240 2.78 -15.17 7.92
C TYR A 240 1.66 -16.20 7.97
N ALA A 241 0.42 -15.76 8.10
CA ALA A 241 -0.75 -16.64 8.16
C ALA A 241 -2.02 -15.92 7.70
N ASP A 242 -3.13 -16.65 7.68
CA ASP A 242 -4.44 -16.03 7.52
C ASP A 242 -4.77 -15.12 8.72
N THR A 243 -5.62 -14.13 8.47
CA THR A 243 -5.95 -13.10 9.48
C THR A 243 -6.44 -13.72 10.79
N ARG A 244 -7.35 -14.71 10.72
CA ARG A 244 -7.89 -15.35 11.92
C ARG A 244 -6.79 -16.03 12.75
N SER A 245 -5.89 -16.77 12.10
CA SER A 245 -4.78 -17.45 12.78
C SER A 245 -3.87 -16.47 13.51
N ILE A 246 -3.51 -15.34 12.87
CA ILE A 246 -2.69 -14.31 13.52
C ILE A 246 -3.37 -13.75 14.79
N PHE A 247 -4.67 -13.48 14.75
CA PHE A 247 -5.36 -12.84 15.89
C PHE A 247 -5.74 -13.81 17.00
N THR A 248 -5.93 -15.11 16.69
CA THR A 248 -6.39 -16.11 17.69
C THR A 248 -5.29 -17.03 18.18
N ASN A 249 -4.20 -17.22 17.41
CA ASN A 249 -3.16 -18.21 17.69
C ASN A 249 -1.82 -17.78 17.11
N ALA A 250 -1.37 -16.56 17.45
CA ALA A 250 -0.04 -16.08 17.10
C ALA A 250 1.04 -17.05 17.60
N GLN A 251 2.04 -17.33 16.77
CA GLN A 251 3.11 -18.30 17.07
C GLN A 251 4.42 -17.60 17.41
N HIS A 252 4.62 -16.39 16.96
CA HIS A 252 5.86 -15.67 17.21
C HIS A 252 5.70 -14.70 18.39
N PRO A 253 6.64 -14.68 19.37
CA PRO A 253 6.52 -13.81 20.56
C PRO A 253 6.36 -12.32 20.24
N TYR A 254 6.97 -11.84 19.16
CA TYR A 254 6.77 -10.46 18.71
C TYR A 254 5.33 -10.20 18.26
N THR A 255 4.70 -11.16 17.57
CA THR A 255 3.29 -11.03 17.15
C THR A 255 2.37 -10.98 18.36
N GLU A 256 2.60 -11.83 19.36
CA GLU A 256 1.85 -11.80 20.62
C GLU A 256 2.00 -10.45 21.33
N ALA A 257 3.23 -9.94 21.44
CA ALA A 257 3.51 -8.63 22.04
C ALA A 257 2.81 -7.50 21.27
N LEU A 258 2.85 -7.54 19.92
CA LEU A 258 2.21 -6.56 19.05
C LEU A 258 0.68 -6.55 19.22
N LEU A 259 0.05 -7.74 19.31
CA LEU A 259 -1.38 -7.89 19.57
C LEU A 259 -1.76 -7.45 20.98
N ALA A 260 -0.92 -7.74 21.97
CA ALA A 260 -1.14 -7.33 23.35
C ALA A 260 -1.06 -5.79 23.53
N ALA A 261 -0.34 -5.09 22.67
CA ALA A 261 -0.24 -3.64 22.69
C ALA A 261 -1.48 -2.92 22.11
N VAL A 262 -2.37 -3.63 21.40
CA VAL A 262 -3.62 -3.03 20.87
C VAL A 262 -4.55 -2.66 22.02
N PRO A 263 -4.99 -1.40 22.18
CA PRO A 263 -5.93 -1.02 23.22
C PRO A 263 -7.27 -1.76 23.06
N VAL A 264 -7.74 -2.39 24.12
CA VAL A 264 -9.11 -2.93 24.16
C VAL A 264 -10.01 -1.82 24.69
N PRO A 265 -11.09 -1.47 24.00
CA PRO A 265 -12.00 -0.40 24.44
C PRO A 265 -12.85 -0.77 25.67
N ASP A 266 -12.74 -1.98 26.21
CA ASP A 266 -13.48 -2.43 27.39
C ASP A 266 -12.64 -2.24 28.67
N PRO A 267 -13.01 -1.31 29.57
CA PRO A 267 -12.30 -1.07 30.83
C PRO A 267 -12.39 -2.23 31.83
N ALA A 268 -13.31 -3.18 31.64
CA ALA A 268 -13.46 -4.35 32.52
C ALA A 268 -12.42 -5.45 32.23
N ILE A 269 -11.79 -5.44 31.06
CA ILE A 269 -10.80 -6.43 30.66
C ILE A 269 -9.41 -6.02 31.15
N LYS A 270 -9.00 -6.53 32.33
CA LYS A 270 -7.61 -6.40 32.81
C LYS A 270 -6.70 -7.37 32.01
N ARG A 271 -5.90 -6.85 31.08
CA ARG A 271 -4.84 -7.64 30.43
C ARG A 271 -3.71 -7.96 31.41
N LYS A 272 -3.22 -9.22 31.39
CA LYS A 272 -1.92 -9.55 31.99
C LYS A 272 -0.84 -8.73 31.27
N LYS A 273 -0.05 -7.95 32.03
CA LYS A 273 1.20 -7.37 31.50
C LYS A 273 2.12 -8.54 31.17
N ILE A 274 2.55 -8.63 29.92
CA ILE A 274 3.62 -9.54 29.47
C ILE A 274 4.96 -8.93 29.86
#